data_1d3a3a0df8d8c94df415ef52b39f9469
#
_entry.id   1d3a3a0df8d8c94df415ef52b39f9469
#
_cell.length_a   1.000
_cell.length_b   1.000
_cell.length_c   1.000
_cell.angle_alpha   90.00
_cell.angle_beta   90.00
_cell.angle_gamma   90.00
#
_symmetry.space_group_name_H-M   'P 1'
#
loop_
_entity.id
_entity.type
_entity.pdbx_description
1 polymer ?
#
loop_
_entity_poly.entity_id
_entity_poly.type
_entity_poly.pdbx_seq_one_letter_code
_entity_poly.pdbx_strand_id
1 'polypeptide(L)'
;LHTAYRRQRQMCIRDSQDGEALARQINLNVEPVMSADLFQKQLIDQARAAGSHIVLPEGDDDRILEAAHVVLRDKVAKLTILGNEADIKARAEELKLDLAGAEIINHLESPLAEEFAADFAELRKKKGVTLEQARETMKDISYFATMMVHKGLADGMVSGAAHTTAHTIKPSFQIIKTKPNASVVSSIFLMVMRGRLWAFGDCAVNPNPTAEQLGEIAAVSAKTASQFGIDPRVAMLSYSSGTSGSGPDVERAVAAVEAAKQLDSSVKVDGPLQFDAACDPGVAKKKMPDSEVAGQANVFIFPDLEAGNIGYKTAQRTGGALAVGPILQGLNKPVNDLSRGATVPDIINTVAITAIQAGEK
;
A
#
# COMPACT_ATOMS: atom_id res chain seq x y z
N LEU A 1 18.99 27.70 31.83
CA LEU A 1 17.81 28.58 31.79
C LEU A 1 16.66 28.00 30.96
N HIS A 2 16.88 27.43 29.77
CA HIS A 2 15.80 26.85 28.95
C HIS A 2 15.13 25.58 29.54
N THR A 3 15.84 24.78 30.29
CA THR A 3 15.31 23.55 30.93
C THR A 3 14.45 23.85 32.16
N ALA A 4 14.79 24.88 32.89
CA ALA A 4 14.00 25.33 34.05
C ALA A 4 12.65 25.94 33.61
N TYR A 5 12.65 26.69 32.51
CA TYR A 5 11.42 27.28 31.93
C TYR A 5 10.44 26.22 31.40
N ARG A 6 10.93 25.12 30.82
CA ARG A 6 10.09 24.00 30.39
C ARG A 6 9.46 23.25 31.57
N ARG A 7 10.23 23.00 32.65
CA ARG A 7 9.70 22.34 33.86
C ARG A 7 8.67 23.21 34.57
N GLN A 8 8.87 24.51 34.61
CA GLN A 8 7.93 25.43 35.23
C GLN A 8 6.62 25.55 34.44
N ARG A 9 6.67 25.53 33.11
CA ARG A 9 5.47 25.46 32.25
C ARG A 9 4.69 24.15 32.43
N GLN A 10 5.36 23.02 32.54
CA GLN A 10 4.73 21.73 32.78
C GLN A 10 4.11 21.63 34.20
N MET A 11 4.72 22.26 35.21
CA MET A 11 4.14 22.36 36.55
C MET A 11 2.90 23.24 36.58
N CYS A 12 2.92 24.41 35.94
CA CYS A 12 1.73 25.31 35.91
C CYS A 12 0.52 24.68 35.19
N ILE A 13 0.75 23.82 34.18
CA ILE A 13 -0.34 23.09 33.51
C ILE A 13 -0.90 21.97 34.40
N ARG A 14 -0.08 21.41 35.27
CA ARG A 14 -0.46 20.29 36.15
C ARG A 14 -1.23 20.77 37.39
N ASP A 15 -0.98 21.98 37.84
CA ASP A 15 -1.57 22.57 39.08
C ASP A 15 -2.81 23.44 38.82
N SER A 16 -3.22 23.66 37.55
CA SER A 16 -4.46 24.36 37.27
C SER A 16 -5.64 23.40 37.47
N GLN A 17 -6.55 23.77 38.40
CA GLN A 17 -7.78 23.02 38.66
C GLN A 17 -8.74 22.94 37.45
N ASP A 18 -8.37 23.56 36.32
CA ASP A 18 -9.10 23.61 35.05
C ASP A 18 -8.28 23.18 33.84
N GLY A 19 -7.44 22.17 34.00
CA GLY A 19 -6.64 21.63 32.88
C GLY A 19 -7.47 21.21 31.65
N GLU A 20 -8.69 20.70 31.86
CA GLU A 20 -9.63 20.41 30.78
C GLU A 20 -10.26 21.67 30.16
N ALA A 21 -10.54 22.71 30.95
CA ALA A 21 -11.03 23.98 30.41
C ALA A 21 -9.95 24.73 29.62
N LEU A 22 -8.69 24.66 30.09
CA LEU A 22 -7.54 25.20 29.36
C LEU A 22 -7.28 24.43 28.06
N ALA A 23 -7.40 23.10 28.07
CA ALA A 23 -7.31 22.28 26.87
C ALA A 23 -8.42 22.59 25.85
N ARG A 24 -9.62 22.94 26.31
CA ARG A 24 -10.72 23.40 25.43
C ARG A 24 -10.52 24.84 24.92
N GLN A 25 -9.81 25.69 25.63
CA GLN A 25 -9.48 27.05 25.20
C GLN A 25 -8.25 27.11 24.27
N ILE A 26 -7.35 26.14 24.36
CA ILE A 26 -6.30 25.93 23.35
C ILE A 26 -6.98 25.28 22.14
N ASN A 27 -7.80 26.05 21.47
CA ASN A 27 -8.34 25.69 20.16
C ASN A 27 -7.18 25.81 19.16
N LEU A 28 -6.32 24.81 19.14
CA LEU A 28 -5.31 24.64 18.11
C LEU A 28 -6.07 24.24 16.84
N ASN A 29 -6.60 25.24 16.12
CA ASN A 29 -6.95 25.13 14.71
C ASN A 29 -5.67 24.92 13.88
N VAL A 30 -4.80 24.04 14.35
CA VAL A 30 -3.66 23.55 13.61
C VAL A 30 -4.15 22.25 13.02
N GLU A 31 -4.39 22.23 11.72
CA GLU A 31 -4.54 20.95 11.01
C GLU A 31 -3.38 20.04 11.43
N PRO A 32 -3.66 18.79 11.84
CA PRO A 32 -2.59 17.88 12.27
C PRO A 32 -1.58 17.73 11.14
N VAL A 33 -0.36 18.20 11.37
CA VAL A 33 0.74 18.09 10.42
C VAL A 33 1.18 16.63 10.39
N MET A 34 0.91 15.93 9.28
CA MET A 34 1.33 14.55 9.10
C MET A 34 2.84 14.52 8.81
N SER A 35 3.65 14.17 9.79
CA SER A 35 5.07 13.88 9.60
C SER A 35 5.29 12.42 9.18
N ALA A 36 6.44 12.12 8.58
CA ALA A 36 6.83 10.75 8.25
C ALA A 36 6.83 9.85 9.49
N ASP A 37 7.38 10.31 10.61
CA ASP A 37 7.43 9.55 11.87
C ASP A 37 6.04 9.30 12.45
N LEU A 38 5.16 10.30 12.40
CA LEU A 38 3.78 10.15 12.87
C LEU A 38 3.02 9.14 12.01
N PHE A 39 3.17 9.22 10.69
CA PHE A 39 2.55 8.28 9.76
C PHE A 39 3.05 6.85 10.00
N GLN A 40 4.37 6.65 10.10
CA GLN A 40 4.95 5.34 10.37
C GLN A 40 4.47 4.76 11.71
N LYS A 41 4.40 5.59 12.76
CA LYS A 41 3.84 5.15 14.04
C LYS A 41 2.39 4.70 13.92
N GLN A 42 1.54 5.49 13.26
CA GLN A 42 0.14 5.14 13.04
C GLN A 42 -0.01 3.85 12.25
N LEU A 43 0.82 3.68 11.19
CA LEU A 43 0.85 2.48 10.36
C LEU A 43 1.18 1.23 11.20
N ILE A 44 2.21 1.29 12.03
CA ILE A 44 2.61 0.20 12.92
C ILE A 44 1.52 -0.12 13.95
N ASP A 45 0.91 0.90 14.57
CA ASP A 45 -0.15 0.71 15.56
C ASP A 45 -1.41 0.07 14.95
N GLN A 46 -1.78 0.46 13.72
CA GLN A 46 -2.87 -0.15 12.97
C GLN A 46 -2.57 -1.60 12.57
N ALA A 47 -1.37 -1.87 12.07
CA ALA A 47 -0.94 -3.22 11.70
C ALA A 47 -0.94 -4.17 12.90
N ARG A 48 -0.46 -3.70 14.05
CA ARG A 48 -0.51 -4.44 15.32
C ARG A 48 -1.94 -4.78 15.73
N ALA A 49 -2.86 -3.83 15.58
CA ALA A 49 -4.29 -4.05 15.88
C ALA A 49 -4.94 -5.07 14.95
N ALA A 50 -4.52 -5.14 13.68
CA ALA A 50 -5.00 -6.12 12.71
C ALA A 50 -4.60 -7.56 13.07
N GLY A 51 -3.44 -7.76 13.70
CA GLY A 51 -2.98 -9.06 14.17
C GLY A 51 -2.77 -10.13 13.08
N SER A 52 -2.55 -9.70 11.84
CA SER A 52 -2.48 -10.52 10.64
C SER A 52 -1.20 -11.35 10.57
N HIS A 53 -1.22 -12.40 9.77
CA HIS A 53 -0.11 -13.31 9.51
C HIS A 53 0.40 -13.11 8.07
N ILE A 54 1.66 -12.73 7.92
CA ILE A 54 2.27 -12.41 6.62
C ILE A 54 3.35 -13.42 6.28
N VAL A 55 3.36 -13.91 5.03
CA VAL A 55 4.43 -14.76 4.51
C VAL A 55 5.47 -13.94 3.75
N LEU A 56 6.74 -14.20 4.03
CA LEU A 56 7.93 -13.60 3.40
C LEU A 56 8.70 -14.69 2.67
N PRO A 57 8.64 -14.75 1.33
CA PRO A 57 9.24 -15.86 0.58
C PRO A 57 10.75 -15.70 0.30
N GLU A 58 11.40 -14.64 0.78
CA GLU A 58 12.80 -14.33 0.45
C GLU A 58 13.69 -14.38 1.70
N GLY A 59 13.66 -15.54 2.41
CA GLY A 59 14.41 -15.74 3.64
C GLY A 59 15.94 -15.81 3.47
N ASP A 60 16.43 -15.76 2.25
CA ASP A 60 17.84 -15.65 1.88
C ASP A 60 18.35 -14.20 1.73
N ASP A 61 17.46 -13.21 1.80
CA ASP A 61 17.84 -11.79 1.75
C ASP A 61 17.98 -11.21 3.17
N ASP A 62 19.16 -10.70 3.49
CA ASP A 62 19.49 -10.13 4.79
C ASP A 62 18.50 -9.04 5.22
N ARG A 63 18.04 -8.20 4.28
CA ARG A 63 17.09 -7.11 4.56
C ARG A 63 15.73 -7.64 5.00
N ILE A 64 15.32 -8.78 4.45
CA ILE A 64 14.09 -9.47 4.87
C ILE A 64 14.23 -10.00 6.29
N LEU A 65 15.37 -10.59 6.64
CA LEU A 65 15.63 -11.08 7.99
C LEU A 65 15.72 -9.94 9.02
N GLU A 66 16.40 -8.84 8.66
CA GLU A 66 16.46 -7.64 9.51
C GLU A 66 15.07 -7.02 9.72
N ALA A 67 14.28 -6.92 8.64
CA ALA A 67 12.90 -6.43 8.73
C ALA A 67 12.02 -7.37 9.57
N ALA A 68 12.14 -8.69 9.38
CA ALA A 68 11.41 -9.69 10.14
C ALA A 68 11.70 -9.60 11.65
N HIS A 69 12.97 -9.43 12.03
CA HIS A 69 13.35 -9.18 13.42
C HIS A 69 12.60 -7.99 14.04
N VAL A 70 12.56 -6.86 13.34
CA VAL A 70 11.87 -5.64 13.80
C VAL A 70 10.35 -5.87 13.87
N VAL A 71 9.77 -6.46 12.82
CA VAL A 71 8.33 -6.78 12.74
C VAL A 71 7.89 -7.66 13.92
N LEU A 72 8.68 -8.68 14.26
CA LEU A 72 8.41 -9.59 15.39
C LEU A 72 8.56 -8.88 16.74
N ARG A 73 9.71 -8.19 16.94
CA ARG A 73 9.99 -7.43 18.17
C ARG A 73 8.89 -6.43 18.47
N ASP A 74 8.44 -5.69 17.46
CA ASP A 74 7.44 -4.63 17.59
C ASP A 74 6.00 -5.16 17.44
N LYS A 75 5.85 -6.48 17.26
CA LYS A 75 4.56 -7.19 17.12
C LYS A 75 3.67 -6.63 16.02
N VAL A 76 4.28 -6.23 14.90
CA VAL A 76 3.58 -5.63 13.76
C VAL A 76 2.69 -6.65 13.07
N ALA A 77 3.20 -7.88 12.88
CA ALA A 77 2.49 -9.01 12.28
C ALA A 77 3.10 -10.33 12.78
N LYS A 78 2.35 -11.42 12.66
CA LYS A 78 2.91 -12.77 12.71
C LYS A 78 3.60 -13.05 11.38
N LEU A 79 4.69 -13.82 11.39
CA LEU A 79 5.47 -14.11 10.20
C LEU A 79 5.67 -15.59 9.96
N THR A 80 5.56 -16.00 8.69
CA THR A 80 6.21 -17.19 8.14
C THR A 80 7.28 -16.73 7.17
N ILE A 81 8.50 -17.26 7.30
CA ILE A 81 9.62 -17.00 6.40
C ILE A 81 9.91 -18.28 5.63
N LEU A 82 9.96 -18.20 4.28
CA LEU A 82 10.28 -19.36 3.47
C LEU A 82 11.76 -19.39 3.12
N GLY A 83 12.32 -20.59 3.15
CA GLY A 83 13.71 -20.85 2.80
C GLY A 83 14.27 -22.04 3.58
N ASN A 84 15.57 -22.32 3.43
CA ASN A 84 16.22 -23.35 4.21
C ASN A 84 16.33 -22.91 5.68
N GLU A 85 15.74 -23.69 6.57
CA GLU A 85 15.65 -23.34 8.01
C GLU A 85 17.05 -23.23 8.66
N ALA A 86 17.97 -24.13 8.32
CA ALA A 86 19.32 -24.12 8.88
C ALA A 86 20.11 -22.88 8.42
N ASP A 87 19.99 -22.52 7.14
CA ASP A 87 20.68 -21.36 6.55
C ASP A 87 20.13 -20.06 7.13
N ILE A 88 18.80 -19.93 7.23
CA ILE A 88 18.14 -18.76 7.82
C ILE A 88 18.55 -18.58 9.29
N LYS A 89 18.54 -19.65 10.08
CA LYS A 89 18.94 -19.59 11.50
C LYS A 89 20.41 -19.22 11.66
N ALA A 90 21.31 -19.83 10.88
CA ALA A 90 22.73 -19.50 10.89
C ALA A 90 22.98 -18.02 10.50
N ARG A 91 22.28 -17.56 9.47
CA ARG A 91 22.41 -16.16 9.03
C ARG A 91 21.86 -15.18 10.05
N ALA A 92 20.73 -15.49 10.68
CA ALA A 92 20.18 -14.67 11.75
C ALA A 92 21.13 -14.57 12.95
N GLU A 93 21.82 -15.67 13.31
CA GLU A 93 22.82 -15.67 14.39
C GLU A 93 24.03 -14.78 14.02
N GLU A 94 24.55 -14.87 12.81
CA GLU A 94 25.64 -14.00 12.31
C GLU A 94 25.26 -12.51 12.40
N LEU A 95 24.03 -12.18 11.99
CA LEU A 95 23.49 -10.81 11.99
C LEU A 95 22.97 -10.37 13.38
N LYS A 96 22.98 -11.28 14.39
CA LYS A 96 22.45 -11.07 15.74
C LYS A 96 20.97 -10.68 15.74
N LEU A 97 20.18 -11.33 14.91
CA LEU A 97 18.75 -11.13 14.79
C LEU A 97 17.99 -12.19 15.60
N ASP A 98 16.92 -11.76 16.27
CA ASP A 98 15.99 -12.68 16.94
C ASP A 98 14.78 -12.92 16.01
N LEU A 99 14.62 -14.15 15.55
CA LEU A 99 13.52 -14.62 14.71
C LEU A 99 12.64 -15.66 15.43
N ALA A 100 12.76 -15.80 16.75
CA ALA A 100 12.08 -16.87 17.52
C ALA A 100 10.54 -16.83 17.42
N GLY A 101 9.96 -15.70 17.01
CA GLY A 101 8.51 -15.55 16.79
C GLY A 101 8.03 -15.89 15.38
N ALA A 102 8.94 -16.21 14.44
CA ALA A 102 8.58 -16.59 13.08
C ALA A 102 8.51 -18.11 12.93
N GLU A 103 7.56 -18.57 12.09
CA GLU A 103 7.60 -19.91 11.53
C GLU A 103 8.54 -19.90 10.32
N ILE A 104 9.48 -20.86 10.24
CA ILE A 104 10.38 -21.00 9.10
C ILE A 104 10.03 -22.30 8.38
N ILE A 105 9.75 -22.21 7.07
CA ILE A 105 9.33 -23.36 6.26
C ILE A 105 10.26 -23.50 5.05
N ASN A 106 10.90 -24.67 4.92
CA ASN A 106 11.54 -25.07 3.68
C ASN A 106 10.48 -25.56 2.70
N HIS A 107 10.11 -24.75 1.72
CA HIS A 107 9.06 -25.06 0.74
C HIS A 107 9.38 -26.29 -0.11
N LEU A 108 10.68 -26.62 -0.32
CA LEU A 108 11.11 -27.78 -1.10
C LEU A 108 10.94 -29.11 -0.34
N GLU A 109 10.88 -29.06 0.98
CA GLU A 109 10.76 -30.24 1.88
C GLU A 109 9.41 -30.27 2.60
N SER A 110 8.58 -29.27 2.39
CA SER A 110 7.30 -29.13 3.07
C SER A 110 6.29 -30.17 2.60
N PRO A 111 5.60 -30.85 3.51
CA PRO A 111 4.50 -31.76 3.15
C PRO A 111 3.33 -31.05 2.47
N LEU A 112 3.22 -29.73 2.61
CA LEU A 112 2.21 -28.92 1.95
C LEU A 112 2.38 -28.86 0.42
N ALA A 113 3.58 -29.13 -0.09
CA ALA A 113 3.88 -28.99 -1.52
C ALA A 113 2.99 -29.88 -2.40
N GLU A 114 2.69 -31.12 -1.97
CA GLU A 114 1.82 -32.03 -2.73
C GLU A 114 0.36 -31.59 -2.71
N GLU A 115 -0.15 -31.13 -1.57
CA GLU A 115 -1.49 -30.56 -1.46
C GLU A 115 -1.63 -29.32 -2.34
N PHE A 116 -0.65 -28.41 -2.27
CA PHE A 116 -0.65 -27.19 -3.09
C PHE A 116 -0.55 -27.48 -4.57
N ALA A 117 0.22 -28.51 -4.98
CA ALA A 117 0.28 -28.93 -6.37
C ALA A 117 -1.05 -29.46 -6.86
N ALA A 118 -1.75 -30.27 -6.07
CA ALA A 118 -3.07 -30.79 -6.41
C ALA A 118 -4.09 -29.65 -6.57
N ASP A 119 -4.13 -28.72 -5.62
CA ASP A 119 -5.03 -27.56 -5.65
C ASP A 119 -4.72 -26.63 -6.84
N PHE A 120 -3.44 -26.37 -7.11
CA PHE A 120 -3.04 -25.54 -8.24
C PHE A 120 -3.39 -26.19 -9.59
N ALA A 121 -3.23 -27.52 -9.73
CA ALA A 121 -3.64 -28.23 -10.92
C ALA A 121 -5.15 -28.09 -11.15
N GLU A 122 -5.97 -28.22 -10.12
CA GLU A 122 -7.43 -28.04 -10.23
C GLU A 122 -7.79 -26.58 -10.56
N LEU A 123 -7.18 -25.58 -9.89
CA LEU A 123 -7.38 -24.16 -10.18
C LEU A 123 -7.05 -23.80 -11.64
N ARG A 124 -6.07 -24.49 -12.23
CA ARG A 124 -5.58 -24.24 -13.58
C ARG A 124 -5.99 -25.29 -14.61
N LYS A 125 -6.88 -26.21 -14.26
CA LYS A 125 -7.37 -27.30 -15.11
C LYS A 125 -7.87 -26.83 -16.48
N LYS A 126 -8.64 -25.72 -16.51
CA LYS A 126 -9.10 -25.11 -17.78
C LYS A 126 -7.97 -24.59 -18.67
N LYS A 127 -6.76 -24.43 -18.15
CA LYS A 127 -5.54 -24.03 -18.88
C LYS A 127 -4.65 -25.22 -19.22
N GLY A 128 -5.08 -26.44 -18.92
CA GLY A 128 -4.37 -27.67 -19.25
C GLY A 128 -3.18 -27.98 -18.33
N VAL A 129 -3.09 -27.38 -17.15
CA VAL A 129 -2.00 -27.68 -16.20
C VAL A 129 -2.20 -29.06 -15.61
N THR A 130 -1.19 -29.93 -15.79
CA THR A 130 -1.17 -31.28 -15.21
C THR A 130 -0.64 -31.25 -13.78
N LEU A 131 -0.92 -32.32 -13.01
CA LEU A 131 -0.40 -32.45 -11.64
C LEU A 131 1.16 -32.43 -11.60
N GLU A 132 1.80 -33.03 -12.60
CA GLU A 132 3.26 -33.04 -12.70
C GLU A 132 3.82 -31.62 -12.91
N GLN A 133 3.19 -30.86 -13.81
CA GLN A 133 3.55 -29.45 -14.01
C GLN A 133 3.27 -28.60 -12.77
N ALA A 134 2.21 -28.91 -12.05
CA ALA A 134 1.87 -28.24 -10.80
C ALA A 134 2.90 -28.52 -9.70
N ARG A 135 3.37 -29.77 -9.55
CA ARG A 135 4.48 -30.15 -8.65
C ARG A 135 5.75 -29.36 -8.96
N GLU A 136 6.12 -29.24 -10.23
CA GLU A 136 7.27 -28.45 -10.63
C GLU A 136 7.07 -26.95 -10.31
N THR A 137 5.87 -26.44 -10.54
CA THR A 137 5.54 -25.04 -10.22
C THR A 137 5.61 -24.76 -8.71
N MET A 138 5.26 -25.71 -7.84
CA MET A 138 5.33 -25.53 -6.39
C MET A 138 6.75 -25.52 -5.83
N LYS A 139 7.76 -25.85 -6.62
CA LYS A 139 9.18 -25.63 -6.26
C LYS A 139 9.57 -24.13 -6.34
N ASP A 140 8.78 -23.34 -7.04
CA ASP A 140 8.94 -21.90 -7.07
C ASP A 140 8.39 -21.29 -5.76
N ILE A 141 9.24 -20.60 -5.04
CA ILE A 141 8.94 -20.07 -3.71
C ILE A 141 7.78 -19.06 -3.70
N SER A 142 7.65 -18.26 -4.77
CA SER A 142 6.57 -17.28 -4.89
C SER A 142 5.22 -17.97 -5.12
N TYR A 143 5.18 -19.06 -5.89
CA TYR A 143 3.97 -19.87 -6.07
C TYR A 143 3.58 -20.57 -4.77
N PHE A 144 4.55 -21.14 -4.06
CA PHE A 144 4.29 -21.78 -2.78
C PHE A 144 3.72 -20.79 -1.76
N ALA A 145 4.36 -19.62 -1.60
CA ALA A 145 3.88 -18.55 -0.71
C ALA A 145 2.47 -18.07 -1.09
N THR A 146 2.21 -17.90 -2.38
CA THR A 146 0.89 -17.48 -2.87
C THR A 146 -0.16 -18.54 -2.57
N MET A 147 0.16 -19.84 -2.64
CA MET A 147 -0.74 -20.92 -2.22
C MET A 147 -1.00 -20.91 -0.72
N MET A 148 -0.01 -20.60 0.12
CA MET A 148 -0.24 -20.40 1.56
C MET A 148 -1.29 -19.33 1.82
N VAL A 149 -1.20 -18.19 1.14
CA VAL A 149 -2.18 -17.11 1.23
C VAL A 149 -3.54 -17.58 0.74
N HIS A 150 -3.59 -18.27 -0.40
CA HIS A 150 -4.84 -18.81 -0.96
C HIS A 150 -5.55 -19.75 0.01
N LYS A 151 -4.83 -20.67 0.63
CA LYS A 151 -5.33 -21.65 1.60
C LYS A 151 -5.66 -21.03 2.97
N GLY A 152 -5.30 -19.78 3.23
CA GLY A 152 -5.53 -19.12 4.52
C GLY A 152 -4.53 -19.53 5.61
N LEU A 153 -3.40 -20.11 5.24
CA LEU A 153 -2.27 -20.38 6.15
C LEU A 153 -1.46 -19.10 6.44
N ALA A 154 -1.58 -18.11 5.58
CA ALA A 154 -1.18 -16.73 5.81
C ALA A 154 -2.29 -15.80 5.30
N ASP A 155 -2.38 -14.60 5.87
CA ASP A 155 -3.39 -13.61 5.50
C ASP A 155 -2.94 -12.75 4.31
N GLY A 156 -1.62 -12.61 4.10
CA GLY A 156 -1.03 -11.86 3.01
C GLY A 156 0.42 -12.24 2.75
N MET A 157 0.99 -11.69 1.65
CA MET A 157 2.38 -11.92 1.23
C MET A 157 3.07 -10.59 0.91
N VAL A 158 4.35 -10.50 1.28
CA VAL A 158 5.27 -9.43 0.84
C VAL A 158 6.49 -10.08 0.21
N SER A 159 6.82 -9.71 -1.04
CA SER A 159 7.93 -10.25 -1.81
C SER A 159 8.47 -9.19 -2.78
N GLY A 160 9.60 -9.42 -3.43
CA GLY A 160 10.18 -8.54 -4.46
C GLY A 160 11.50 -7.89 -4.08
N ALA A 161 12.05 -8.17 -2.89
CA ALA A 161 13.37 -7.69 -2.49
C ALA A 161 14.49 -8.32 -3.34
N ALA A 162 14.37 -9.63 -3.64
CA ALA A 162 15.29 -10.40 -4.48
C ALA A 162 14.70 -10.73 -5.85
N HIS A 163 13.38 -10.85 -5.96
CA HIS A 163 12.68 -11.25 -7.19
C HIS A 163 12.17 -10.05 -8.00
N THR A 164 11.78 -10.30 -9.24
CA THR A 164 11.15 -9.28 -10.08
C THR A 164 9.66 -9.12 -9.74
N THR A 165 9.10 -7.94 -9.97
CA THR A 165 7.66 -7.67 -9.85
C THR A 165 6.81 -8.71 -10.59
N ALA A 166 7.24 -9.12 -11.80
CA ALA A 166 6.53 -10.16 -12.55
C ALA A 166 6.52 -11.51 -11.83
N HIS A 167 7.59 -11.86 -11.13
CA HIS A 167 7.70 -13.12 -10.39
C HIS A 167 6.80 -13.13 -9.15
N THR A 168 6.60 -11.98 -8.50
CA THR A 168 5.69 -11.82 -7.37
C THR A 168 4.22 -11.76 -7.81
N ILE A 169 3.93 -11.00 -8.87
CA ILE A 169 2.54 -10.69 -9.27
C ILE A 169 1.91 -11.83 -10.08
N LYS A 170 2.68 -12.54 -10.94
CA LYS A 170 2.13 -13.60 -11.79
C LYS A 170 1.44 -14.72 -11.01
N PRO A 171 2.01 -15.28 -9.92
CA PRO A 171 1.31 -16.25 -9.07
C PRO A 171 0.02 -15.69 -8.50
N SER A 172 0.04 -14.42 -8.05
CA SER A 172 -1.14 -13.77 -7.48
C SER A 172 -2.30 -13.67 -8.46
N PHE A 173 -2.06 -13.32 -9.71
CA PHE A 173 -3.08 -13.34 -10.75
C PHE A 173 -3.60 -14.74 -11.07
N GLN A 174 -2.76 -15.75 -10.98
CA GLN A 174 -3.13 -17.11 -11.32
C GLN A 174 -3.92 -17.81 -10.20
N ILE A 175 -3.61 -17.51 -8.95
CA ILE A 175 -4.08 -18.21 -7.75
C ILE A 175 -5.10 -17.36 -6.98
N ILE A 176 -4.69 -16.16 -6.55
CA ILE A 176 -5.51 -15.25 -5.73
C ILE A 176 -6.64 -14.63 -6.57
N LYS A 177 -6.31 -14.19 -7.79
CA LYS A 177 -7.21 -13.51 -8.74
C LYS A 177 -7.71 -12.16 -8.20
N THR A 178 -8.46 -11.46 -9.04
CA THR A 178 -9.14 -10.21 -8.66
C THR A 178 -10.39 -10.49 -7.83
N LYS A 179 -10.80 -9.50 -7.04
CA LYS A 179 -12.13 -9.49 -6.40
C LYS A 179 -13.22 -9.62 -7.48
N PRO A 180 -14.39 -10.21 -7.16
CA PRO A 180 -15.46 -10.42 -8.14
C PRO A 180 -15.88 -9.16 -8.92
N ASN A 181 -15.78 -7.99 -8.26
CA ASN A 181 -16.16 -6.70 -8.84
C ASN A 181 -14.96 -5.88 -9.32
N ALA A 182 -13.76 -6.48 -9.39
CA ALA A 182 -12.54 -5.83 -9.87
C ALA A 182 -12.15 -6.35 -11.24
N SER A 183 -12.13 -5.48 -12.24
CA SER A 183 -11.68 -5.80 -13.59
C SER A 183 -10.17 -5.68 -13.74
N VAL A 184 -9.54 -4.89 -12.88
CA VAL A 184 -8.10 -4.62 -12.89
C VAL A 184 -7.48 -4.72 -11.49
N VAL A 185 -6.21 -5.07 -11.46
CA VAL A 185 -5.34 -4.82 -10.29
C VAL A 185 -4.62 -3.51 -10.56
N SER A 186 -4.57 -2.65 -9.56
CA SER A 186 -3.87 -1.37 -9.64
C SER A 186 -3.01 -1.14 -8.40
N SER A 187 -2.39 0.02 -8.30
CA SER A 187 -1.55 0.36 -7.16
C SER A 187 -1.75 1.78 -6.70
N ILE A 188 -1.48 2.04 -5.41
CA ILE A 188 -1.26 3.39 -4.91
C ILE A 188 0.06 3.48 -4.15
N PHE A 189 0.61 4.69 -4.10
CA PHE A 189 1.63 5.10 -3.16
C PHE A 189 1.03 6.07 -2.15
N LEU A 190 1.28 5.83 -0.86
CA LEU A 190 1.03 6.81 0.18
C LEU A 190 2.22 7.76 0.24
N MET A 191 1.95 9.05 0.00
CA MET A 191 2.95 10.11 -0.12
C MET A 191 2.84 11.05 1.06
N VAL A 192 3.81 10.98 1.98
CA VAL A 192 3.88 11.92 3.11
C VAL A 192 4.81 13.06 2.73
N MET A 193 4.26 14.25 2.56
CA MET A 193 5.03 15.45 2.20
C MET A 193 4.37 16.72 2.72
N ARG A 194 5.18 17.69 3.12
CA ARG A 194 4.72 19.02 3.56
C ARG A 194 3.59 18.98 4.60
N GLY A 195 3.65 18.00 5.51
CA GLY A 195 2.64 17.82 6.55
C GLY A 195 1.31 17.22 6.11
N ARG A 196 1.24 16.65 4.89
CA ARG A 196 0.04 16.03 4.31
C ARG A 196 0.30 14.59 3.97
N LEU A 197 -0.76 13.78 4.06
CA LEU A 197 -0.80 12.41 3.56
C LEU A 197 -1.67 12.37 2.31
N TRP A 198 -1.06 12.00 1.18
CA TRP A 198 -1.70 11.88 -0.12
C TRP A 198 -1.60 10.46 -0.66
N ALA A 199 -2.48 10.09 -1.59
CA ALA A 199 -2.40 8.85 -2.34
C ALA A 199 -2.22 9.14 -3.83
N PHE A 200 -1.21 8.50 -4.45
CA PHE A 200 -0.92 8.60 -5.89
C PHE A 200 -1.17 7.24 -6.55
N GLY A 201 -2.01 7.16 -7.57
CA GLY A 201 -2.36 5.94 -8.30
C GLY A 201 -2.75 6.19 -9.77
N ASP A 202 -2.66 5.23 -10.67
CA ASP A 202 -1.83 4.04 -10.60
C ASP A 202 -0.38 4.38 -10.96
N CYS A 203 0.57 3.84 -10.20
CA CYS A 203 1.98 4.18 -10.39
C CYS A 203 2.87 2.96 -10.69
N ALA A 204 2.30 1.72 -10.75
CA ALA A 204 3.12 0.51 -10.86
C ALA A 204 2.56 -0.61 -11.75
N VAL A 205 1.27 -0.59 -12.16
CA VAL A 205 0.63 -1.77 -12.77
C VAL A 205 0.10 -1.54 -14.18
N ASN A 206 -0.75 -0.52 -14.41
CA ASN A 206 -1.50 -0.38 -15.67
C ASN A 206 -0.87 0.64 -16.61
N PRO A 207 -0.24 0.21 -17.74
CA PRO A 207 0.43 1.14 -18.66
C PRO A 207 -0.52 2.17 -19.28
N ASN A 208 -1.63 1.72 -19.86
CA ASN A 208 -2.60 2.55 -20.58
C ASN A 208 -4.02 2.12 -20.21
N PRO A 209 -4.55 2.53 -19.05
CA PRO A 209 -5.89 2.16 -18.64
C PRO A 209 -6.96 2.84 -19.49
N THR A 210 -8.07 2.13 -19.75
CA THR A 210 -9.27 2.73 -20.37
C THR A 210 -9.97 3.68 -19.41
N ALA A 211 -10.96 4.42 -19.88
CA ALA A 211 -11.75 5.31 -19.02
C ALA A 211 -12.46 4.53 -17.89
N GLU A 212 -13.03 3.38 -18.21
CA GLU A 212 -13.69 2.50 -17.24
C GLU A 212 -12.71 1.98 -16.19
N GLN A 213 -11.51 1.57 -16.63
CA GLN A 213 -10.44 1.12 -15.74
C GLN A 213 -9.93 2.26 -14.84
N LEU A 214 -9.76 3.46 -15.37
CA LEU A 214 -9.41 4.64 -14.57
C LEU A 214 -10.48 4.98 -13.53
N GLY A 215 -11.76 4.86 -13.89
CA GLY A 215 -12.87 5.03 -12.96
C GLY A 215 -12.84 4.00 -11.83
N GLU A 216 -12.57 2.73 -12.17
CA GLU A 216 -12.41 1.67 -11.17
C GLU A 216 -11.19 1.92 -10.27
N ILE A 217 -10.04 2.29 -10.86
CA ILE A 217 -8.83 2.66 -10.11
C ILE A 217 -9.14 3.80 -9.13
N ALA A 218 -9.89 4.81 -9.55
CA ALA A 218 -10.28 5.93 -8.69
C ALA A 218 -11.13 5.47 -7.49
N ALA A 219 -12.17 4.68 -7.73
CA ALA A 219 -13.06 4.18 -6.69
C ALA A 219 -12.33 3.27 -5.68
N VAL A 220 -11.50 2.34 -6.19
CA VAL A 220 -10.73 1.44 -5.35
C VAL A 220 -9.64 2.20 -4.58
N SER A 221 -9.00 3.20 -5.21
CA SER A 221 -7.97 4.03 -4.55
C SER A 221 -8.57 4.89 -3.43
N ALA A 222 -9.78 5.41 -3.59
CA ALA A 222 -10.49 6.11 -2.52
C ALA A 222 -10.71 5.19 -1.32
N LYS A 223 -11.20 3.98 -1.56
CA LYS A 223 -11.41 2.98 -0.50
C LYS A 223 -10.10 2.61 0.18
N THR A 224 -9.05 2.33 -0.59
CA THR A 224 -7.73 2.00 -0.01
C THR A 224 -7.17 3.17 0.79
N ALA A 225 -7.28 4.41 0.29
CA ALA A 225 -6.82 5.60 1.01
C ALA A 225 -7.52 5.78 2.36
N SER A 226 -8.83 5.48 2.42
CA SER A 226 -9.62 5.55 3.66
C SER A 226 -9.11 4.57 4.73
N GLN A 227 -8.57 3.42 4.35
CA GLN A 227 -7.97 2.45 5.28
C GLN A 227 -6.80 3.05 6.07
N PHE A 228 -6.10 4.00 5.45
CA PHE A 228 -4.96 4.70 6.03
C PHE A 228 -5.31 6.09 6.60
N GLY A 229 -6.60 6.35 6.86
CA GLY A 229 -7.07 7.55 7.55
C GLY A 229 -7.22 8.79 6.65
N ILE A 230 -7.23 8.64 5.32
CA ILE A 230 -7.52 9.72 4.38
C ILE A 230 -9.05 9.81 4.21
N ASP A 231 -9.66 11.02 4.35
CA ASP A 231 -11.01 11.31 3.86
C ASP A 231 -10.90 11.63 2.36
N PRO A 232 -11.21 10.68 1.45
CA PRO A 232 -10.74 10.75 0.06
C PRO A 232 -11.48 11.82 -0.74
N ARG A 233 -10.70 12.68 -1.40
CA ARG A 233 -11.11 13.61 -2.47
C ARG A 233 -10.24 13.31 -3.69
N VAL A 234 -10.85 12.65 -4.68
CA VAL A 234 -10.15 12.03 -5.80
C VAL A 234 -10.09 13.01 -6.98
N ALA A 235 -8.89 13.36 -7.38
CA ALA A 235 -8.66 14.14 -8.61
C ALA A 235 -8.28 13.21 -9.77
N MET A 236 -9.07 13.22 -10.83
CA MET A 236 -8.70 12.62 -12.11
C MET A 236 -7.76 13.57 -12.85
N LEU A 237 -6.47 13.24 -12.87
CA LEU A 237 -5.44 14.14 -13.39
C LEU A 237 -5.41 14.20 -14.91
N SER A 238 -5.14 15.40 -15.42
CA SER A 238 -4.99 15.70 -16.83
C SER A 238 -4.10 16.95 -17.02
N TYR A 239 -3.66 17.19 -18.23
CA TYR A 239 -3.06 18.48 -18.60
C TYR A 239 -4.10 19.62 -18.70
N SER A 240 -5.38 19.31 -18.60
CA SER A 240 -6.51 20.25 -18.65
C SER A 240 -7.25 20.32 -17.32
N SER A 241 -7.90 21.45 -17.04
CA SER A 241 -8.86 21.57 -15.94
C SER A 241 -10.22 22.00 -16.51
N GLY A 242 -11.27 21.23 -16.20
CA GLY A 242 -12.61 21.44 -16.72
C GLY A 242 -12.62 21.51 -18.26
N THR A 243 -13.08 22.61 -18.81
CA THR A 243 -13.21 22.83 -20.25
C THR A 243 -12.03 23.57 -20.89
N SER A 244 -10.91 23.73 -20.19
CA SER A 244 -9.77 24.52 -20.68
C SER A 244 -8.99 23.86 -21.82
N GLY A 245 -9.15 22.57 -22.03
CA GLY A 245 -8.54 21.81 -23.11
C GLY A 245 -9.53 20.83 -23.73
N SER A 246 -9.13 20.21 -24.83
CA SER A 246 -9.89 19.17 -25.52
C SER A 246 -8.96 18.12 -26.10
N GLY A 247 -9.53 16.99 -26.48
CA GLY A 247 -8.82 15.88 -27.10
C GLY A 247 -9.03 14.55 -26.37
N PRO A 248 -8.54 13.44 -26.94
CA PRO A 248 -8.83 12.09 -26.47
C PRO A 248 -8.47 11.85 -24.99
N ASP A 249 -7.38 12.42 -24.51
CA ASP A 249 -6.93 12.26 -23.12
C ASP A 249 -7.84 13.01 -22.13
N VAL A 250 -8.34 14.19 -22.53
CA VAL A 250 -9.31 14.96 -21.73
C VAL A 250 -10.65 14.24 -21.70
N GLU A 251 -11.12 13.75 -22.84
CA GLU A 251 -12.36 12.98 -22.96
C GLU A 251 -12.29 11.68 -22.13
N ARG A 252 -11.15 11.00 -22.14
CA ARG A 252 -10.90 9.81 -21.31
C ARG A 252 -11.00 10.16 -19.81
N ALA A 253 -10.44 11.27 -19.37
CA ALA A 253 -10.52 11.70 -17.99
C ALA A 253 -11.95 12.06 -17.56
N VAL A 254 -12.73 12.74 -18.41
CA VAL A 254 -14.15 13.01 -18.18
C VAL A 254 -14.94 11.71 -18.05
N ALA A 255 -14.77 10.79 -19.00
CA ALA A 255 -15.46 9.50 -18.98
C ALA A 255 -15.07 8.66 -17.74
N ALA A 256 -13.82 8.76 -17.27
CA ALA A 256 -13.35 8.08 -16.08
C ALA A 256 -14.00 8.61 -14.79
N VAL A 257 -14.25 9.92 -14.70
CA VAL A 257 -15.00 10.52 -13.58
C VAL A 257 -16.42 9.96 -13.52
N GLU A 258 -17.10 9.90 -14.66
CA GLU A 258 -18.45 9.34 -14.74
C GLU A 258 -18.46 7.84 -14.40
N ALA A 259 -17.49 7.08 -14.89
CA ALA A 259 -17.34 5.66 -14.56
C ALA A 259 -17.14 5.44 -13.05
N ALA A 260 -16.30 6.27 -12.40
CA ALA A 260 -16.09 6.18 -10.95
C ALA A 260 -17.37 6.44 -10.16
N LYS A 261 -18.15 7.48 -10.53
CA LYS A 261 -19.44 7.83 -9.90
C LYS A 261 -20.51 6.74 -10.11
N GLN A 262 -20.48 6.05 -11.25
CA GLN A 262 -21.38 4.92 -11.51
C GLN A 262 -21.04 3.69 -10.65
N LEU A 263 -19.75 3.44 -10.39
CA LEU A 263 -19.30 2.34 -9.55
C LEU A 263 -19.57 2.58 -8.07
N ASP A 264 -19.34 3.81 -7.61
CA ASP A 264 -19.60 4.22 -6.22
C ASP A 264 -19.96 5.71 -6.18
N SER A 265 -21.26 5.99 -6.04
CA SER A 265 -21.79 7.36 -5.99
C SER A 265 -21.38 8.13 -4.73
N SER A 266 -20.81 7.48 -3.72
CA SER A 266 -20.33 8.12 -2.50
C SER A 266 -18.92 8.68 -2.63
N VAL A 267 -18.16 8.29 -3.66
CA VAL A 267 -16.80 8.76 -3.90
C VAL A 267 -16.82 10.20 -4.38
N LYS A 268 -16.15 11.09 -3.65
CA LYS A 268 -15.93 12.47 -4.08
C LYS A 268 -14.84 12.47 -5.15
N VAL A 269 -15.23 12.45 -6.42
CA VAL A 269 -14.32 12.46 -7.58
C VAL A 269 -14.67 13.57 -8.54
N ASP A 270 -13.64 14.26 -9.04
CA ASP A 270 -13.77 15.31 -10.05
C ASP A 270 -12.58 15.33 -11.01
N GLY A 271 -12.79 15.88 -12.18
CA GLY A 271 -11.79 15.98 -13.25
C GLY A 271 -12.44 16.25 -14.62
N PRO A 272 -11.63 16.55 -15.64
CA PRO A 272 -10.15 16.59 -15.62
C PRO A 272 -9.60 17.73 -14.75
N LEU A 273 -8.51 17.47 -14.04
CA LEU A 273 -7.83 18.45 -13.19
C LEU A 273 -6.33 18.46 -13.46
N GLN A 274 -5.76 19.63 -13.67
CA GLN A 274 -4.32 19.81 -13.59
C GLN A 274 -3.88 19.66 -12.13
N PHE A 275 -2.66 19.21 -11.89
CA PHE A 275 -2.17 18.90 -10.54
C PHE A 275 -2.22 20.13 -9.61
N ASP A 276 -1.87 21.33 -10.12
CA ASP A 276 -1.96 22.59 -9.37
C ASP A 276 -3.42 22.93 -9.00
N ALA A 277 -4.35 22.77 -9.93
CA ALA A 277 -5.78 22.98 -9.68
C ALA A 277 -6.36 21.95 -8.69
N ALA A 278 -5.82 20.72 -8.69
CA ALA A 278 -6.26 19.67 -7.77
C ALA A 278 -5.85 19.96 -6.32
N CYS A 279 -4.64 20.52 -6.07
CA CYS A 279 -4.09 20.63 -4.72
C CYS A 279 -3.94 22.06 -4.16
N ASP A 280 -4.07 23.11 -5.00
CA ASP A 280 -3.97 24.51 -4.58
C ASP A 280 -5.35 25.20 -4.59
N PRO A 281 -5.87 25.63 -3.41
CA PRO A 281 -7.17 26.29 -3.32
C PRO A 281 -7.26 27.60 -4.13
N GLY A 282 -6.14 28.32 -4.27
CA GLY A 282 -6.12 29.59 -5.02
C GLY A 282 -6.24 29.38 -6.53
N VAL A 283 -5.63 28.31 -7.03
CA VAL A 283 -5.76 27.89 -8.44
C VAL A 283 -7.15 27.33 -8.70
N ALA A 284 -7.64 26.45 -7.82
CA ALA A 284 -8.96 25.85 -7.91
C ALA A 284 -10.07 26.89 -7.99
N LYS A 285 -10.04 27.89 -7.11
CA LYS A 285 -11.04 28.98 -7.10
C LYS A 285 -11.15 29.70 -8.45
N LYS A 286 -10.06 29.75 -9.22
CA LYS A 286 -10.04 30.40 -10.53
C LYS A 286 -10.48 29.47 -11.66
N LYS A 287 -10.12 28.20 -11.61
CA LYS A 287 -10.31 27.24 -12.70
C LYS A 287 -11.56 26.36 -12.52
N MET A 288 -11.88 25.99 -11.27
CA MET A 288 -12.95 25.04 -10.92
C MET A 288 -13.68 25.49 -9.64
N PRO A 289 -14.33 26.68 -9.64
CA PRO A 289 -14.90 27.29 -8.43
C PRO A 289 -16.01 26.45 -7.78
N ASP A 290 -16.70 25.62 -8.55
CA ASP A 290 -17.85 24.82 -8.08
C ASP A 290 -17.46 23.38 -7.71
N SER A 291 -16.17 23.02 -7.80
CA SER A 291 -15.69 21.68 -7.51
C SER A 291 -15.54 21.45 -6.01
N GLU A 292 -16.09 20.34 -5.50
CA GLU A 292 -15.89 19.89 -4.12
C GLU A 292 -14.54 19.18 -3.90
N VAL A 293 -13.77 18.94 -4.98
CA VAL A 293 -12.50 18.23 -4.97
C VAL A 293 -11.32 19.15 -5.26
N ALA A 294 -11.47 20.03 -6.26
CA ALA A 294 -10.39 20.93 -6.66
C ALA A 294 -9.88 21.78 -5.49
N GLY A 295 -8.57 21.92 -5.40
CA GLY A 295 -7.86 22.67 -4.36
C GLY A 295 -7.71 21.95 -3.03
N GLN A 296 -8.36 20.82 -2.85
CA GLN A 296 -8.31 20.00 -1.62
C GLN A 296 -8.22 18.50 -1.90
N ALA A 297 -7.85 18.11 -3.12
CA ALA A 297 -7.63 16.73 -3.48
C ALA A 297 -6.49 16.10 -2.62
N ASN A 298 -6.67 14.85 -2.27
CA ASN A 298 -5.70 14.07 -1.50
C ASN A 298 -5.51 12.65 -2.06
N VAL A 299 -6.30 12.28 -3.08
CA VAL A 299 -6.10 11.08 -3.91
C VAL A 299 -5.98 11.55 -5.36
N PHE A 300 -4.85 11.23 -6.00
CA PHE A 300 -4.52 11.71 -7.34
C PHE A 300 -4.39 10.53 -8.27
N ILE A 301 -5.28 10.43 -9.27
CA ILE A 301 -5.28 9.37 -10.28
C ILE A 301 -4.62 9.88 -11.54
N PHE A 302 -3.49 9.30 -11.88
CA PHE A 302 -2.71 9.63 -13.06
C PHE A 302 -3.32 8.97 -14.30
N PRO A 303 -3.23 9.61 -15.48
CA PRO A 303 -3.87 9.12 -16.70
C PRO A 303 -3.26 7.82 -17.24
N ASP A 304 -2.01 7.56 -16.92
CA ASP A 304 -1.25 6.39 -17.35
C ASP A 304 -0.07 6.11 -16.43
N LEU A 305 0.58 4.97 -16.63
CA LEU A 305 1.68 4.51 -15.80
C LEU A 305 2.93 5.41 -15.90
N GLU A 306 3.20 5.98 -17.07
CA GLU A 306 4.37 6.86 -17.24
C GLU A 306 4.22 8.11 -16.38
N ALA A 307 3.06 8.76 -16.47
CA ALA A 307 2.76 9.94 -15.67
C ALA A 307 2.79 9.61 -14.15
N GLY A 308 2.18 8.50 -13.72
CA GLY A 308 2.15 8.09 -12.33
C GLY A 308 3.52 7.72 -11.79
N ASN A 309 4.28 6.91 -12.52
CA ASN A 309 5.61 6.45 -12.11
C ASN A 309 6.63 7.61 -12.05
N ILE A 310 6.62 8.48 -13.06
CA ILE A 310 7.48 9.67 -13.08
C ILE A 310 7.04 10.63 -11.96
N GLY A 311 5.74 10.85 -11.80
CA GLY A 311 5.17 11.78 -10.84
C GLY A 311 5.56 11.46 -9.39
N TYR A 312 5.34 10.22 -8.92
CA TYR A 312 5.67 9.88 -7.55
C TYR A 312 7.19 9.90 -7.29
N LYS A 313 8.01 9.42 -8.26
CA LYS A 313 9.47 9.44 -8.13
C LYS A 313 10.01 10.86 -8.11
N THR A 314 9.46 11.75 -8.92
CA THR A 314 9.84 13.17 -8.91
C THR A 314 9.51 13.78 -7.55
N ALA A 315 8.31 13.57 -7.03
CA ALA A 315 7.92 14.07 -5.71
C ALA A 315 8.82 13.51 -4.59
N GLN A 316 9.13 12.21 -4.64
CA GLN A 316 10.03 11.56 -3.69
C GLN A 316 11.44 12.16 -3.73
N ARG A 317 12.05 12.24 -4.92
CA ARG A 317 13.46 12.59 -5.08
C ARG A 317 13.74 14.10 -4.98
N THR A 318 12.80 14.93 -5.44
CA THR A 318 12.96 16.40 -5.45
C THR A 318 12.20 17.08 -4.31
N GLY A 319 11.06 16.54 -3.90
CA GLY A 319 10.23 17.10 -2.84
C GLY A 319 10.52 16.53 -1.46
N GLY A 320 11.39 15.53 -1.33
CA GLY A 320 11.69 14.87 -0.05
C GLY A 320 10.50 14.12 0.54
N ALA A 321 9.55 13.69 -0.30
CA ALA A 321 8.40 12.93 0.15
C ALA A 321 8.82 11.53 0.62
N LEU A 322 8.26 11.06 1.75
CA LEU A 322 8.23 9.64 2.06
C LEU A 322 7.18 9.00 1.15
N ALA A 323 7.60 8.09 0.26
CA ALA A 323 6.73 7.32 -0.60
C ALA A 323 6.65 5.88 -0.08
N VAL A 324 5.47 5.45 0.35
CA VAL A 324 5.24 4.09 0.88
C VAL A 324 4.33 3.34 -0.07
N GLY A 325 4.83 2.25 -0.62
CA GLY A 325 4.17 1.45 -1.66
C GLY A 325 5.18 0.77 -2.59
N PRO A 326 4.73 0.16 -3.72
CA PRO A 326 3.34 0.18 -4.19
C PRO A 326 2.42 -0.68 -3.33
N ILE A 327 1.24 -0.17 -3.02
CA ILE A 327 0.18 -0.91 -2.37
C ILE A 327 -0.71 -1.47 -3.47
N LEU A 328 -0.71 -2.78 -3.66
CA LEU A 328 -1.56 -3.42 -4.65
C LEU A 328 -3.01 -3.49 -4.16
N GLN A 329 -3.93 -3.25 -5.08
CA GLN A 329 -5.36 -3.23 -4.81
C GLN A 329 -6.12 -3.97 -5.89
N GLY A 330 -7.32 -4.48 -5.54
CA GLY A 330 -8.15 -5.26 -6.46
C GLY A 330 -7.93 -6.77 -6.40
N LEU A 331 -6.92 -7.29 -5.68
CA LEU A 331 -6.75 -8.72 -5.43
C LEU A 331 -7.70 -9.23 -4.33
N ASN A 332 -8.13 -10.49 -4.42
CA ASN A 332 -8.98 -11.13 -3.39
C ASN A 332 -8.32 -11.22 -2.01
N LYS A 333 -6.99 -11.33 -1.98
CA LYS A 333 -6.18 -11.31 -0.76
C LYS A 333 -4.96 -10.43 -0.97
N PRO A 334 -4.42 -9.79 0.08
CA PRO A 334 -3.33 -8.83 -0.07
C PRO A 334 -2.02 -9.53 -0.42
N VAL A 335 -1.44 -9.08 -1.49
CA VAL A 335 -0.07 -9.39 -1.92
C VAL A 335 0.56 -8.08 -2.32
N ASN A 336 1.68 -7.72 -1.72
CA ASN A 336 2.41 -6.50 -2.07
C ASN A 336 3.82 -6.81 -2.56
N ASP A 337 4.25 -6.01 -3.55
CA ASP A 337 5.54 -6.14 -4.19
C ASP A 337 6.52 -5.11 -3.62
N LEU A 338 7.76 -5.50 -3.49
CA LEU A 338 8.87 -4.65 -3.10
C LEU A 338 9.68 -4.22 -4.32
N SER A 339 10.35 -3.09 -4.24
CA SER A 339 11.44 -2.79 -5.16
C SER A 339 12.69 -3.60 -4.76
N ARG A 340 13.48 -4.06 -5.73
CA ARG A 340 14.79 -4.67 -5.46
C ARG A 340 15.76 -3.72 -4.71
N GLY A 341 15.51 -2.42 -4.79
CA GLY A 341 16.21 -1.41 -4.02
C GLY A 341 15.53 -1.03 -2.70
N ALA A 342 14.57 -1.81 -2.22
CA ALA A 342 13.88 -1.56 -0.96
C ALA A 342 14.86 -1.61 0.21
N THR A 343 14.71 -0.67 1.13
CA THR A 343 15.42 -0.64 2.40
C THR A 343 14.67 -1.44 3.47
N VAL A 344 15.34 -1.75 4.58
CA VAL A 344 14.68 -2.42 5.71
C VAL A 344 13.44 -1.67 6.20
N PRO A 345 13.45 -0.33 6.37
CA PRO A 345 12.23 0.43 6.67
C PRO A 345 11.12 0.28 5.62
N ASP A 346 11.45 0.23 4.32
CA ASP A 346 10.45 0.02 3.27
C ASP A 346 9.78 -1.35 3.40
N ILE A 347 10.54 -2.39 3.71
CA ILE A 347 10.02 -3.74 3.93
C ILE A 347 9.09 -3.76 5.14
N ILE A 348 9.49 -3.17 6.26
CA ILE A 348 8.66 -3.08 7.48
C ILE A 348 7.34 -2.37 7.18
N ASN A 349 7.40 -1.24 6.49
CA ASN A 349 6.21 -0.48 6.10
C ASN A 349 5.29 -1.30 5.19
N THR A 350 5.85 -2.05 4.22
CA THR A 350 5.07 -2.89 3.31
C THR A 350 4.41 -4.07 4.04
N VAL A 351 5.11 -4.68 4.99
CA VAL A 351 4.53 -5.71 5.88
C VAL A 351 3.38 -5.13 6.70
N ALA A 352 3.55 -3.95 7.28
CA ALA A 352 2.50 -3.29 8.04
C ALA A 352 1.27 -2.98 7.19
N ILE A 353 1.46 -2.45 5.97
CA ILE A 353 0.40 -2.21 5.00
C ILE A 353 -0.35 -3.49 4.66
N THR A 354 0.40 -4.57 4.35
CA THR A 354 -0.19 -5.86 4.00
C THR A 354 -1.00 -6.44 5.15
N ALA A 355 -0.52 -6.27 6.39
CA ALA A 355 -1.22 -6.68 7.60
C ALA A 355 -2.55 -5.90 7.79
N ILE A 356 -2.55 -4.59 7.54
CA ILE A 356 -3.76 -3.75 7.61
C ILE A 356 -4.77 -4.20 6.54
N GLN A 357 -4.33 -4.36 5.28
CA GLN A 357 -5.20 -4.84 4.20
C GLN A 357 -5.81 -6.22 4.50
N ALA A 358 -5.06 -7.10 5.16
CA ALA A 358 -5.50 -8.45 5.53
C ALA A 358 -6.50 -8.45 6.70
N GLY A 359 -6.44 -7.44 7.57
CA GLY A 359 -7.33 -7.29 8.72
C GLY A 359 -8.76 -6.84 8.36
N GLU A 360 -8.99 -6.37 7.14
CA GLU A 360 -10.35 -6.10 6.64
C GLU A 360 -11.06 -7.42 6.31
N LYS A 361 -11.96 -7.81 7.18
CA LYS A 361 -12.87 -8.97 6.97
C LYS A 361 -14.24 -8.52 6.49
#